data_3dc5de27077de9f1d92efef2291f53f2
#
_entry.id   3dc5de27077de9f1d92efef2291f53f2
#
_cell.length_a   1.000
_cell.length_b   1.000
_cell.length_c   1.000
_cell.angle_alpha   90.00
_cell.angle_beta   90.00
_cell.angle_gamma   90.00
#
_symmetry.space_group_name_H-M   'P 1'
#
loop_
_entity.id
_entity.type
_entity.pdbx_description
1 polymer ?
#
loop_
_entity_poly.entity_id
_entity_poly.type
_entity_poly.pdbx_seq_one_letter_code
_entity_poly.pdbx_strand_id
1 'polypeptide(L)'
;MSLRLHIDTDGGVDDALALVALARSGVEIASVSAVFGNTWVDQAASNARWVLRLSGCAADVFVGAEAGLALRPFQHRRPGHGHDGMNGAGGSPRRRLPPLDRPHGVGLIALAARQGVSGLFMGPLTNLARASLEDPAAFHDWRPVVMAGAFDVDGQGHGGADFNTWSDPEALQRVLWTGVNPRLVPLDVTSKVLIETDAFRRAAENSQTPLVQKLWQAVGPYIDQHRALWGGEGCRPHDAVAAAAALWPELFTYEPAHVGLDPNRFGRLERIDGAPNAEICTAVQAAEVSRRLAHALFG
;
A
#
# COMPACT_ATOMS: atom_id res chain seq x y z
N MET A 1 -4.76 20.53 13.15
CA MET A 1 -3.62 20.45 12.21
C MET A 1 -4.04 19.58 11.06
N SER A 2 -3.68 19.91 9.80
CA SER A 2 -3.93 19.05 8.67
C SER A 2 -3.14 17.74 8.78
N LEU A 3 -3.68 16.63 8.34
CA LEU A 3 -3.00 15.34 8.29
C LEU A 3 -1.77 15.47 7.37
N ARG A 4 -0.60 15.05 7.86
CA ARG A 4 0.66 14.97 7.10
C ARG A 4 1.06 13.51 6.98
N LEU A 5 1.39 13.05 5.76
CA LEU A 5 1.68 11.65 5.48
C LEU A 5 3.05 11.46 4.83
N HIS A 6 3.80 10.49 5.35
CA HIS A 6 4.79 9.75 4.59
C HIS A 6 4.13 8.51 3.99
N ILE A 7 4.33 8.25 2.71
CA ILE A 7 3.72 7.13 1.98
C ILE A 7 4.84 6.22 1.45
N ASP A 8 4.69 4.91 1.66
CA ASP A 8 5.55 3.88 1.07
C ASP A 8 4.70 3.02 0.12
N THR A 9 5.14 2.85 -1.14
CA THR A 9 4.34 2.29 -2.24
C THR A 9 5.17 1.35 -3.11
N ASP A 10 4.58 0.27 -3.58
CA ASP A 10 5.21 -0.64 -4.56
C ASP A 10 4.66 -0.46 -6.00
N GLY A 11 3.89 0.60 -6.23
CA GLY A 11 3.55 1.15 -7.53
C GLY A 11 2.55 0.35 -8.35
N GLY A 12 1.66 -0.38 -7.69
CA GLY A 12 0.57 -1.13 -8.32
C GLY A 12 -0.63 -0.28 -8.72
N VAL A 13 -1.67 -0.95 -9.21
CA VAL A 13 -2.93 -0.32 -9.65
C VAL A 13 -3.66 0.31 -8.46
N ASP A 14 -3.78 -0.41 -7.35
CA ASP A 14 -4.46 0.09 -6.15
C ASP A 14 -3.64 1.11 -5.36
N ASP A 15 -2.30 1.03 -5.41
CA ASP A 15 -1.41 2.14 -5.01
C ASP A 15 -1.75 3.43 -5.76
N ALA A 16 -1.92 3.33 -7.09
CA ALA A 16 -2.28 4.50 -7.90
C ALA A 16 -3.62 5.08 -7.47
N LEU A 17 -4.63 4.25 -7.18
CA LEU A 17 -5.92 4.70 -6.67
C LEU A 17 -5.77 5.37 -5.29
N ALA A 18 -4.95 4.79 -4.40
CA ALA A 18 -4.63 5.37 -3.11
C ALA A 18 -3.98 6.76 -3.24
N LEU A 19 -2.94 6.88 -4.08
CA LEU A 19 -2.23 8.14 -4.31
C LEU A 19 -3.14 9.22 -4.90
N VAL A 20 -4.06 8.88 -5.81
CA VAL A 20 -5.05 9.84 -6.35
C VAL A 20 -5.99 10.30 -5.25
N ALA A 21 -6.54 9.38 -4.45
CA ALA A 21 -7.45 9.71 -3.37
C ALA A 21 -6.78 10.63 -2.33
N LEU A 22 -5.53 10.34 -1.96
CA LEU A 22 -4.74 11.16 -1.04
C LEU A 22 -4.43 12.55 -1.61
N ALA A 23 -3.95 12.63 -2.85
CA ALA A 23 -3.62 13.90 -3.50
C ALA A 23 -4.82 14.84 -3.63
N ARG A 24 -6.05 14.29 -3.78
CA ARG A 24 -7.28 15.05 -3.92
C ARG A 24 -8.02 15.32 -2.62
N SER A 25 -7.62 14.69 -1.51
CA SER A 25 -8.26 14.86 -0.20
C SER A 25 -7.78 16.08 0.59
N GLY A 26 -6.79 16.82 0.07
CA GLY A 26 -6.25 18.01 0.72
C GLY A 26 -5.28 17.71 1.89
N VAL A 27 -4.83 16.46 2.05
CA VAL A 27 -3.77 16.12 3.00
C VAL A 27 -2.40 16.56 2.48
N GLU A 28 -1.48 16.85 3.38
CA GLU A 28 -0.09 17.12 3.03
C GLU A 28 0.66 15.79 2.82
N ILE A 29 1.06 15.50 1.59
CA ILE A 29 1.99 14.41 1.30
C ILE A 29 3.40 14.92 1.53
N ALA A 30 3.95 14.62 2.71
CA ALA A 30 5.25 15.13 3.15
C ALA A 30 6.42 14.49 2.38
N SER A 31 6.32 13.21 2.07
CA SER A 31 7.29 12.47 1.26
C SER A 31 6.71 11.14 0.79
N VAL A 32 7.29 10.57 -0.26
CA VAL A 32 6.94 9.24 -0.77
C VAL A 32 8.21 8.43 -0.96
N SER A 33 8.22 7.19 -0.47
CA SER A 33 9.25 6.19 -0.79
C SER A 33 8.65 5.07 -1.64
N ALA A 34 9.44 4.52 -2.54
CA ALA A 34 9.07 3.35 -3.31
C ALA A 34 9.79 2.11 -2.77
N VAL A 35 9.16 0.97 -2.86
CA VAL A 35 9.71 -0.34 -2.53
C VAL A 35 9.44 -1.29 -3.70
N PHE A 36 10.20 -2.39 -3.80
CA PHE A 36 9.85 -3.48 -4.71
C PHE A 36 8.51 -4.12 -4.30
N GLY A 37 7.82 -4.77 -5.21
CA GLY A 37 6.56 -5.45 -4.90
C GLY A 37 5.76 -5.74 -6.17
N ASN A 38 4.74 -4.98 -6.48
CA ASN A 38 3.95 -5.12 -7.70
C ASN A 38 4.80 -4.94 -8.97
N THR A 39 5.91 -4.20 -8.87
CA THR A 39 6.91 -4.05 -9.93
C THR A 39 8.30 -3.78 -9.34
N TRP A 40 9.30 -3.51 -10.17
CA TRP A 40 10.63 -3.08 -9.70
C TRP A 40 10.55 -1.72 -9.02
N VAL A 41 11.40 -1.49 -8.07
CA VAL A 41 11.42 -0.24 -7.28
C VAL A 41 11.54 1.02 -8.14
N ASP A 42 12.34 1.01 -9.21
CA ASP A 42 12.47 2.15 -10.14
C ASP A 42 11.16 2.41 -10.89
N GLN A 43 10.47 1.36 -11.29
CA GLN A 43 9.19 1.45 -11.95
C GLN A 43 8.12 1.90 -10.96
N ALA A 44 8.10 1.37 -9.74
CA ALA A 44 7.20 1.79 -8.66
C ALA A 44 7.36 3.29 -8.38
N ALA A 45 8.60 3.77 -8.25
CA ALA A 45 8.88 5.19 -8.08
C ALA A 45 8.43 6.03 -9.29
N SER A 46 8.57 5.50 -10.52
CA SER A 46 8.11 6.17 -11.73
C SER A 46 6.57 6.25 -11.79
N ASN A 47 5.89 5.16 -11.45
CA ASN A 47 4.42 5.12 -11.37
C ASN A 47 3.89 6.13 -10.36
N ALA A 48 4.45 6.13 -9.13
CA ALA A 48 4.06 7.05 -8.08
C ALA A 48 4.23 8.53 -8.51
N ARG A 49 5.42 8.90 -9.05
CA ARG A 49 5.67 10.26 -9.57
C ARG A 49 4.68 10.66 -10.65
N TRP A 50 4.39 9.74 -11.55
CA TRP A 50 3.49 9.96 -12.66
C TRP A 50 2.05 10.20 -12.18
N VAL A 51 1.54 9.33 -11.27
CA VAL A 51 0.21 9.47 -10.68
C VAL A 51 0.08 10.78 -9.91
N LEU A 52 1.02 11.10 -9.02
CA LEU A 52 1.00 12.32 -8.22
C LEU A 52 1.00 13.57 -9.10
N ARG A 53 1.86 13.61 -10.13
CA ARG A 53 1.90 14.72 -11.08
C ARG A 53 0.57 14.92 -11.81
N LEU A 54 -0.05 13.84 -12.29
CA LEU A 54 -1.35 13.91 -12.96
C LEU A 54 -2.49 14.30 -12.01
N SER A 55 -2.31 14.05 -10.71
CA SER A 55 -3.24 14.45 -9.65
C SER A 55 -2.99 15.88 -9.14
N GLY A 56 -2.04 16.61 -9.74
CA GLY A 56 -1.70 17.97 -9.32
C GLY A 56 -0.84 18.06 -8.05
N CYS A 57 -0.26 16.94 -7.60
CA CYS A 57 0.58 16.88 -6.41
C CYS A 57 2.06 16.87 -6.80
N ALA A 58 2.87 17.74 -6.18
CA ALA A 58 4.30 17.91 -6.43
C ALA A 58 5.20 17.20 -5.40
N ALA A 59 4.67 16.23 -4.66
CA ALA A 59 5.47 15.51 -3.66
C ALA A 59 6.63 14.74 -4.32
N ASP A 60 7.80 14.78 -3.68
CA ASP A 60 8.97 14.05 -4.13
C ASP A 60 8.85 12.55 -3.82
N VAL A 61 9.26 11.73 -4.79
CA VAL A 61 9.28 10.28 -4.67
C VAL A 61 10.72 9.77 -4.69
N PHE A 62 11.10 9.03 -3.67
CA PHE A 62 12.44 8.50 -3.47
C PHE A 62 12.46 6.98 -3.66
N VAL A 63 13.55 6.48 -4.21
CA VAL A 63 13.76 5.04 -4.39
C VAL A 63 14.22 4.43 -3.08
N GLY A 64 13.58 3.35 -2.65
CA GLY A 64 13.91 2.57 -1.47
C GLY A 64 14.51 1.21 -1.81
N ALA A 65 14.07 0.16 -1.12
CA ALA A 65 14.60 -1.18 -1.26
C ALA A 65 14.19 -1.84 -2.57
N GLU A 66 15.13 -2.46 -3.27
CA GLU A 66 14.91 -3.23 -4.49
C GLU A 66 14.67 -4.73 -4.25
N ALA A 67 14.89 -5.20 -3.01
CA ALA A 67 14.70 -6.59 -2.59
C ALA A 67 14.42 -6.67 -1.09
N GLY A 68 13.78 -7.76 -0.67
CA GLY A 68 13.49 -8.06 0.73
C GLY A 68 14.73 -8.26 1.59
N LEU A 69 14.57 -8.33 2.91
CA LEU A 69 15.67 -8.49 3.86
C LEU A 69 16.46 -9.78 3.62
N ALA A 70 15.77 -10.87 3.25
CA ALA A 70 16.41 -12.15 2.95
C ALA A 70 16.96 -12.25 1.53
N LEU A 71 16.95 -11.17 0.75
CA LEU A 71 17.47 -11.10 -0.63
C LEU A 71 16.93 -12.21 -1.55
N ARG A 72 15.72 -12.67 -1.33
CA ARG A 72 15.07 -13.66 -2.20
C ARG A 72 14.87 -13.10 -3.59
N PRO A 73 15.00 -13.94 -4.65
CA PRO A 73 14.67 -13.52 -6.01
C PRO A 73 13.25 -13.02 -6.07
N PHE A 74 13.05 -11.81 -6.59
CA PHE A 74 11.73 -11.22 -6.74
C PHE A 74 11.01 -11.86 -7.95
N GLN A 75 9.82 -12.39 -7.73
CA GLN A 75 9.01 -12.99 -8.78
C GLN A 75 8.01 -11.99 -9.34
N HIS A 76 8.30 -11.47 -10.54
CA HIS A 76 7.45 -10.48 -11.25
C HIS A 76 6.17 -11.07 -11.86
N ARG A 77 5.52 -12.02 -11.24
CA ARG A 77 4.24 -12.53 -11.73
C ARG A 77 3.10 -11.86 -10.97
N ARG A 78 2.51 -10.84 -11.61
CA ARG A 78 1.38 -10.07 -11.06
C ARG A 78 0.20 -10.06 -12.00
N PRO A 79 -0.65 -11.11 -12.01
CA PRO A 79 -1.96 -10.96 -12.60
C PRO A 79 -2.66 -9.73 -12.01
N GLY A 80 -3.28 -8.91 -12.83
CA GLY A 80 -3.99 -7.71 -12.40
C GLY A 80 -3.19 -6.41 -12.41
N HIS A 81 -1.89 -6.43 -12.08
CA HIS A 81 -1.04 -5.23 -12.14
C HIS A 81 -0.19 -5.15 -13.41
N GLY A 82 -0.02 -6.29 -14.11
CA GLY A 82 0.86 -6.36 -15.28
C GLY A 82 2.34 -6.27 -14.93
N HIS A 83 3.18 -6.17 -15.96
CA HIS A 83 4.63 -6.17 -15.81
C HIS A 83 5.18 -4.86 -15.20
N ASP A 84 4.57 -3.74 -15.55
CA ASP A 84 4.95 -2.40 -15.08
C ASP A 84 4.20 -1.94 -13.82
N GLY A 85 3.40 -2.81 -13.21
CA GLY A 85 2.58 -2.48 -12.06
C GLY A 85 1.26 -1.77 -12.40
N MET A 86 1.07 -1.30 -13.64
CA MET A 86 -0.05 -0.45 -14.06
C MET A 86 -0.69 -0.88 -15.38
N ASN A 87 -0.54 -2.16 -15.78
CA ASN A 87 -1.11 -2.70 -17.03
C ASN A 87 -0.79 -1.87 -18.29
N GLY A 88 0.44 -1.35 -18.39
CA GLY A 88 0.88 -0.51 -19.50
C GLY A 88 0.39 0.96 -19.40
N ALA A 89 -0.30 1.32 -18.34
CA ALA A 89 -0.76 2.69 -18.13
C ALA A 89 0.27 3.56 -17.39
N GLY A 90 1.26 2.94 -16.74
CA GLY A 90 2.21 3.57 -15.84
C GLY A 90 3.19 4.54 -16.49
N GLY A 91 3.95 5.22 -15.65
CA GLY A 91 5.03 6.08 -16.07
C GLY A 91 6.20 5.29 -16.68
N SER A 92 6.88 5.85 -17.68
CA SER A 92 8.12 5.25 -18.18
C SER A 92 9.21 5.34 -17.10
N PRO A 93 9.93 4.27 -16.80
CA PRO A 93 11.03 4.34 -15.84
C PRO A 93 12.08 5.29 -16.39
N ARG A 94 12.53 6.22 -15.58
CA ARG A 94 13.76 6.96 -15.91
C ARG A 94 14.87 5.92 -15.93
N ARG A 95 15.74 6.00 -16.97
CA ARG A 95 16.95 5.19 -17.13
C ARG A 95 17.51 4.83 -15.75
N ARG A 96 17.74 3.52 -15.46
CA ARG A 96 18.28 3.03 -14.20
C ARG A 96 19.31 4.02 -13.68
N LEU A 97 18.99 4.69 -12.60
CA LEU A 97 19.99 5.43 -11.84
C LEU A 97 20.98 4.37 -11.31
N PRO A 98 22.29 4.65 -11.31
CA PRO A 98 23.23 3.74 -10.67
C PRO A 98 22.74 3.46 -9.24
N PRO A 99 22.96 2.24 -8.71
CA PRO A 99 22.61 1.92 -7.34
C PRO A 99 23.17 3.04 -6.45
N LEU A 100 22.30 3.73 -5.74
CA LEU A 100 22.74 4.67 -4.71
C LEU A 100 23.28 3.81 -3.56
N ASP A 101 24.43 4.18 -3.02
CA ASP A 101 25.07 3.48 -1.90
C ASP A 101 24.14 3.35 -0.68
N ARG A 102 23.08 4.13 -0.62
CA ARG A 102 21.96 4.03 0.34
C ARG A 102 20.62 4.36 -0.33
N PRO A 103 19.56 3.57 -0.06
CA PRO A 103 18.21 3.91 -0.51
C PRO A 103 17.74 5.17 0.24
N HIS A 104 17.67 6.31 -0.44
CA HIS A 104 17.25 7.57 0.19
C HIS A 104 15.86 7.49 0.83
N GLY A 105 14.96 6.62 0.31
CA GLY A 105 13.63 6.39 0.87
C GLY A 105 13.64 5.92 2.32
N VAL A 106 14.61 5.10 2.72
CA VAL A 106 14.69 4.55 4.10
C VAL A 106 14.92 5.65 5.14
N GLY A 107 15.86 6.56 4.90
CA GLY A 107 16.14 7.65 5.85
C GLY A 107 14.98 8.63 6.04
N LEU A 108 14.13 8.78 5.03
CA LEU A 108 12.95 9.66 5.09
C LEU A 108 11.86 9.11 6.04
N ILE A 109 11.77 7.80 6.19
CA ILE A 109 10.81 7.17 7.10
C ILE A 109 11.16 7.52 8.55
N ALA A 110 12.44 7.38 8.93
CA ALA A 110 12.88 7.77 10.27
C ALA A 110 12.69 9.27 10.52
N LEU A 111 12.97 10.11 9.52
CA LEU A 111 12.74 11.55 9.62
C LEU A 111 11.24 11.86 9.80
N ALA A 112 10.35 11.22 9.05
CA ALA A 112 8.91 11.38 9.17
C ALA A 112 8.43 10.98 10.58
N ALA A 113 8.87 9.83 11.09
CA ALA A 113 8.54 9.38 12.44
C ALA A 113 9.00 10.37 13.52
N ARG A 114 10.25 10.87 13.45
CA ARG A 114 10.77 11.91 14.38
C ARG A 114 9.99 13.21 14.34
N GLN A 115 9.44 13.58 13.21
CA GLN A 115 8.65 14.80 13.01
C GLN A 115 7.17 14.64 13.35
N GLY A 116 6.73 13.46 13.81
CA GLY A 116 5.32 13.17 14.08
C GLY A 116 4.45 13.14 12.82
N VAL A 117 5.06 12.92 11.64
CA VAL A 117 4.34 12.69 10.39
C VAL A 117 3.77 11.28 10.42
N SER A 118 2.50 11.11 10.07
CA SER A 118 1.87 9.79 10.01
C SER A 118 2.43 8.95 8.86
N GLY A 119 2.53 7.62 9.06
CA GLY A 119 3.00 6.70 8.02
C GLY A 119 1.86 5.93 7.38
N LEU A 120 1.94 5.72 6.06
CA LEU A 120 1.09 4.81 5.30
C LEU A 120 1.97 3.91 4.43
N PHE A 121 1.89 2.60 4.65
CA PHE A 121 2.68 1.60 3.95
C PHE A 121 1.75 0.68 3.16
N MET A 122 1.97 0.60 1.85
CA MET A 122 1.11 -0.10 0.89
C MET A 122 1.85 -1.21 0.12
N GLY A 123 3.13 -1.43 0.42
CA GLY A 123 3.97 -2.48 -0.15
C GLY A 123 4.64 -3.35 0.92
N PRO A 124 5.58 -4.22 0.53
CA PRO A 124 6.42 -4.97 1.48
C PRO A 124 7.15 -4.04 2.44
N LEU A 125 7.18 -4.39 3.73
CA LEU A 125 7.67 -3.50 4.80
C LEU A 125 9.19 -3.34 4.88
N THR A 126 9.92 -3.70 3.84
CA THR A 126 11.39 -3.69 3.80
C THR A 126 11.98 -2.32 4.15
N ASN A 127 11.42 -1.24 3.61
CA ASN A 127 11.87 0.11 3.90
C ASN A 127 11.67 0.47 5.38
N LEU A 128 10.49 0.18 5.94
CA LEU A 128 10.17 0.44 7.34
C LEU A 128 11.05 -0.40 8.28
N ALA A 129 11.25 -1.68 7.96
CA ALA A 129 12.12 -2.56 8.74
C ALA A 129 13.57 -2.07 8.76
N ARG A 130 14.12 -1.64 7.63
CA ARG A 130 15.47 -1.06 7.55
C ARG A 130 15.56 0.24 8.36
N ALA A 131 14.59 1.14 8.19
CA ALA A 131 14.55 2.40 8.94
C ALA A 131 14.49 2.16 10.45
N SER A 132 13.65 1.23 10.91
CA SER A 132 13.53 0.90 12.34
C SER A 132 14.76 0.20 12.93
N LEU A 133 15.57 -0.45 12.10
CA LEU A 133 16.87 -1.01 12.52
C LEU A 133 17.95 0.06 12.61
N GLU A 134 17.95 1.03 11.70
CA GLU A 134 18.94 2.11 11.68
C GLU A 134 18.71 3.13 12.81
N ASP A 135 17.45 3.39 13.16
CA ASP A 135 17.05 4.39 14.15
C ASP A 135 15.84 3.94 15.00
N PRO A 136 15.99 2.92 15.86
CA PRO A 136 14.86 2.39 16.63
C PRO A 136 14.12 3.44 17.49
N ALA A 137 14.86 4.44 17.99
CA ALA A 137 14.29 5.48 18.83
C ALA A 137 13.29 6.41 18.10
N ALA A 138 13.39 6.51 16.78
CA ALA A 138 12.44 7.30 15.98
C ALA A 138 11.04 6.69 15.94
N PHE A 139 10.92 5.39 16.22
CA PHE A 139 9.69 4.64 16.00
C PHE A 139 8.94 4.28 17.29
N HIS A 140 9.48 4.68 18.44
CA HIS A 140 8.78 4.51 19.70
C HIS A 140 7.44 5.25 19.66
N ASP A 141 6.36 4.54 19.94
CA ASP A 141 4.97 5.05 19.87
C ASP A 141 4.49 5.50 18.46
N TRP A 142 5.26 5.28 17.39
CA TRP A 142 4.79 5.55 16.05
C TRP A 142 3.84 4.43 15.60
N ARG A 143 2.67 4.83 15.07
CA ARG A 143 1.59 3.91 14.70
C ARG A 143 1.20 4.11 13.24
N PRO A 144 2.04 3.66 12.29
CA PRO A 144 1.72 3.78 10.89
C PRO A 144 0.54 2.88 10.49
N VAL A 145 -0.23 3.31 9.50
CA VAL A 145 -1.20 2.47 8.83
C VAL A 145 -0.47 1.59 7.81
N VAL A 146 -0.77 0.31 7.81
CA VAL A 146 -0.09 -0.68 6.96
C VAL A 146 -1.13 -1.56 6.28
N MET A 147 -1.13 -1.59 4.95
CA MET A 147 -1.87 -2.60 4.19
C MET A 147 -1.11 -3.92 4.26
N ALA A 148 -1.50 -4.80 5.16
CA ALA A 148 -0.86 -6.08 5.38
C ALA A 148 -1.76 -7.05 6.15
N GLY A 149 -1.60 -8.33 5.85
CA GLY A 149 -2.22 -9.42 6.59
C GLY A 149 -3.41 -10.06 5.90
N ALA A 150 -3.54 -11.36 6.17
CA ALA A 150 -4.70 -12.17 5.86
C ALA A 150 -4.85 -13.17 7.03
N PHE A 151 -5.92 -13.02 7.81
CA PHE A 151 -6.16 -13.84 9.00
C PHE A 151 -7.22 -14.91 8.72
N ASP A 152 -8.45 -14.50 8.47
CA ASP A 152 -9.61 -15.39 8.26
C ASP A 152 -9.93 -15.60 6.77
N VAL A 153 -9.31 -14.82 5.87
CA VAL A 153 -9.41 -14.97 4.41
C VAL A 153 -8.08 -15.42 3.82
N ASP A 154 -8.11 -16.05 2.65
CA ASP A 154 -6.88 -16.35 1.93
C ASP A 154 -6.46 -15.20 1.03
N GLY A 155 -5.17 -14.86 1.12
CA GLY A 155 -4.52 -13.89 0.26
C GLY A 155 -3.96 -14.52 -1.03
N GLN A 156 -3.34 -13.69 -1.85
CA GLN A 156 -2.79 -14.08 -3.15
C GLN A 156 -1.38 -14.68 -3.06
N GLY A 157 -0.72 -14.55 -1.91
CA GLY A 157 0.57 -15.16 -1.64
C GLY A 157 0.45 -16.66 -1.45
N HIS A 158 1.56 -17.38 -1.62
CA HIS A 158 1.60 -18.80 -1.38
C HIS A 158 1.23 -19.10 0.09
N GLY A 159 0.43 -20.15 0.31
CA GLY A 159 -0.04 -20.48 1.67
C GLY A 159 -1.16 -19.59 2.21
N GLY A 160 -1.79 -18.77 1.35
CA GLY A 160 -2.89 -17.87 1.73
C GLY A 160 -2.46 -16.58 2.42
N ALA A 161 -1.17 -16.24 2.37
CA ALA A 161 -0.68 -14.95 2.85
C ALA A 161 -1.14 -13.79 1.95
N ASP A 162 -1.25 -12.59 2.47
CA ASP A 162 -1.35 -11.41 1.62
C ASP A 162 0.00 -11.18 0.89
N PHE A 163 -0.07 -10.40 -0.18
CA PHE A 163 1.10 -10.27 -1.02
C PHE A 163 2.24 -9.52 -0.37
N ASN A 164 1.97 -8.46 0.38
CA ASN A 164 3.00 -7.62 0.99
C ASN A 164 3.79 -8.40 2.05
N THR A 165 3.07 -9.16 2.89
CA THR A 165 3.71 -10.02 3.90
C THR A 165 4.43 -11.23 3.28
N TRP A 166 3.87 -11.81 2.21
CA TRP A 166 4.53 -12.90 1.50
C TRP A 166 5.83 -12.46 0.81
N SER A 167 5.89 -11.24 0.32
CA SER A 167 7.07 -10.70 -0.38
C SER A 167 8.27 -10.50 0.52
N ASP A 168 8.05 -10.10 1.79
CA ASP A 168 9.11 -9.94 2.79
C ASP A 168 8.58 -10.17 4.22
N PRO A 169 8.32 -11.44 4.60
CA PRO A 169 7.81 -11.76 5.94
C PRO A 169 8.81 -11.39 7.04
N GLU A 170 10.11 -11.44 6.76
CA GLU A 170 11.14 -11.05 7.71
C GLU A 170 11.06 -9.55 8.04
N ALA A 171 10.74 -8.72 7.05
CA ALA A 171 10.54 -7.28 7.29
C ALA A 171 9.36 -7.03 8.21
N LEU A 172 8.21 -7.67 7.95
CA LEU A 172 7.06 -7.53 8.84
C LEU A 172 7.37 -8.03 10.25
N GLN A 173 7.96 -9.21 10.39
CA GLN A 173 8.35 -9.75 11.70
C GLN A 173 9.28 -8.78 12.44
N ARG A 174 10.22 -8.16 11.72
CA ARG A 174 11.11 -7.16 12.29
C ARG A 174 10.35 -5.94 12.79
N VAL A 175 9.42 -5.40 12.00
CA VAL A 175 8.59 -4.27 12.39
C VAL A 175 7.79 -4.57 13.66
N LEU A 176 7.18 -5.75 13.76
CA LEU A 176 6.43 -6.17 14.95
C LEU A 176 7.31 -6.29 16.21
N TRP A 177 8.62 -6.55 16.06
CA TRP A 177 9.54 -6.69 17.19
C TRP A 177 10.25 -5.39 17.60
N THR A 178 10.24 -4.37 16.75
CA THR A 178 10.94 -3.11 17.03
C THR A 178 10.11 -2.08 17.81
N GLY A 179 8.87 -2.40 18.19
CA GLY A 179 8.01 -1.49 18.94
C GLY A 179 7.34 -0.40 18.10
N VAL A 180 7.33 -0.54 16.77
CA VAL A 180 6.61 0.34 15.84
C VAL A 180 5.09 0.34 16.09
N ASN A 181 4.52 -0.76 16.58
CA ASN A 181 3.10 -0.94 16.87
C ASN A 181 2.16 -0.51 15.71
N PRO A 182 2.25 -1.14 14.52
CA PRO A 182 1.52 -0.73 13.34
C PRO A 182 0.01 -0.97 13.46
N ARG A 183 -0.78 -0.17 12.74
CA ARG A 183 -2.21 -0.42 12.46
C ARG A 183 -2.34 -1.21 11.18
N LEU A 184 -2.58 -2.51 11.30
CA LEU A 184 -2.74 -3.41 10.17
C LEU A 184 -4.14 -3.30 9.58
N VAL A 185 -4.24 -3.08 8.27
CA VAL A 185 -5.51 -3.09 7.51
C VAL A 185 -5.47 -4.32 6.58
N PRO A 186 -5.93 -5.50 7.07
CA PRO A 186 -5.76 -6.77 6.39
C PRO A 186 -6.79 -6.98 5.28
N LEU A 187 -6.56 -8.02 4.47
CA LEU A 187 -7.48 -8.47 3.42
C LEU A 187 -8.88 -8.79 3.96
N ASP A 188 -8.99 -9.23 5.21
CA ASP A 188 -10.24 -9.48 5.93
C ASP A 188 -11.20 -8.27 5.93
N VAL A 189 -10.62 -7.09 5.82
CA VAL A 189 -11.35 -5.80 5.79
C VAL A 189 -11.32 -5.19 4.41
N THR A 190 -10.15 -5.13 3.76
CA THR A 190 -10.01 -4.43 2.48
C THR A 190 -10.82 -5.10 1.36
N SER A 191 -11.00 -6.42 1.40
CA SER A 191 -11.81 -7.16 0.43
C SER A 191 -13.31 -6.87 0.50
N LYS A 192 -13.79 -6.27 1.59
CA LYS A 192 -15.21 -5.88 1.76
C LYS A 192 -15.56 -4.57 1.05
N VAL A 193 -14.56 -3.75 0.70
CA VAL A 193 -14.75 -2.47 0.01
C VAL A 193 -14.67 -2.70 -1.50
N LEU A 194 -15.73 -2.36 -2.20
CA LEU A 194 -15.87 -2.55 -3.65
C LEU A 194 -16.23 -1.22 -4.32
N ILE A 195 -15.46 -0.82 -5.32
CA ILE A 195 -15.83 0.26 -6.25
C ILE A 195 -16.31 -0.41 -7.54
N GLU A 196 -17.57 -0.19 -7.89
CA GLU A 196 -18.20 -0.82 -9.06
C GLU A 196 -17.47 -0.47 -10.36
N THR A 197 -17.36 -1.43 -11.27
CA THR A 197 -16.77 -1.24 -12.62
C THR A 197 -17.41 -0.09 -13.36
N ASP A 198 -18.73 0.06 -13.23
CA ASP A 198 -19.50 1.13 -13.85
C ASP A 198 -19.11 2.54 -13.39
N ALA A 199 -18.59 2.70 -12.18
CA ALA A 199 -18.08 3.99 -11.72
C ALA A 199 -16.84 4.41 -12.51
N PHE A 200 -15.90 3.49 -12.72
CA PHE A 200 -14.71 3.73 -13.54
C PHE A 200 -15.06 3.98 -15.01
N ARG A 201 -15.96 3.16 -15.56
CA ARG A 201 -16.41 3.31 -16.94
C ARG A 201 -17.05 4.67 -17.18
N ARG A 202 -18.04 5.06 -16.35
CA ARG A 202 -18.69 6.38 -16.46
C ARG A 202 -17.71 7.53 -16.29
N ALA A 203 -16.76 7.41 -15.37
CA ALA A 203 -15.73 8.42 -15.22
C ALA A 203 -14.88 8.58 -16.49
N ALA A 204 -14.49 7.47 -17.12
CA ALA A 204 -13.71 7.48 -18.35
C ALA A 204 -14.51 8.01 -19.56
N GLU A 205 -15.80 7.71 -19.64
CA GLU A 205 -16.70 8.23 -20.69
C GLU A 205 -16.91 9.75 -20.57
N ASN A 206 -16.98 10.27 -19.34
CA ASN A 206 -17.28 11.68 -19.06
C ASN A 206 -16.03 12.57 -18.89
N SER A 207 -14.84 11.99 -18.79
CA SER A 207 -13.59 12.73 -18.59
C SER A 207 -12.54 12.35 -19.62
N GLN A 208 -11.97 13.38 -20.27
CA GLN A 208 -10.84 13.22 -21.19
C GLN A 208 -9.48 13.50 -20.51
N THR A 209 -9.45 13.63 -19.19
CA THR A 209 -8.18 13.85 -18.49
C THR A 209 -7.27 12.62 -18.59
N PRO A 210 -5.97 12.80 -18.85
CA PRO A 210 -5.04 11.69 -18.97
C PRO A 210 -5.05 10.76 -17.75
N LEU A 211 -5.24 11.31 -16.55
CA LEU A 211 -5.32 10.54 -15.32
C LEU A 211 -6.48 9.53 -15.35
N VAL A 212 -7.71 10.00 -15.61
CA VAL A 212 -8.91 9.14 -15.59
C VAL A 212 -8.84 8.07 -16.67
N GLN A 213 -8.40 8.42 -17.88
CA GLN A 213 -8.25 7.46 -18.98
C GLN A 213 -7.22 6.37 -18.66
N LYS A 214 -6.11 6.75 -18.04
CA LYS A 214 -5.06 5.80 -17.64
C LYS A 214 -5.45 4.95 -16.46
N LEU A 215 -6.18 5.48 -15.50
CA LEU A 215 -6.74 4.67 -14.41
C LEU A 215 -7.72 3.63 -14.95
N TRP A 216 -8.59 4.00 -15.91
CA TRP A 216 -9.48 3.06 -16.57
C TRP A 216 -8.73 1.94 -17.28
N GLN A 217 -7.67 2.29 -18.04
CA GLN A 217 -6.79 1.31 -18.68
C GLN A 217 -6.16 0.36 -17.66
N ALA A 218 -5.66 0.88 -16.53
CA ALA A 218 -4.97 0.09 -15.51
C ALA A 218 -5.92 -0.83 -14.75
N VAL A 219 -7.12 -0.36 -14.45
CA VAL A 219 -8.08 -1.06 -13.56
C VAL A 219 -8.74 -2.26 -14.23
N GLY A 220 -8.91 -2.28 -15.56
CA GLY A 220 -9.59 -3.36 -16.26
C GLY A 220 -9.06 -4.75 -15.92
N PRO A 221 -7.78 -5.07 -16.21
CA PRO A 221 -7.20 -6.38 -15.86
C PRO A 221 -7.18 -6.67 -14.35
N TYR A 222 -7.09 -5.64 -13.52
CA TYR A 222 -7.14 -5.75 -12.06
C TYR A 222 -8.54 -6.20 -11.59
N ILE A 223 -9.62 -5.65 -12.15
CA ILE A 223 -11.00 -6.07 -11.89
C ILE A 223 -11.20 -7.53 -12.34
N ASP A 224 -10.69 -7.91 -13.52
CA ASP A 224 -10.82 -9.26 -14.04
C ASP A 224 -10.17 -10.29 -13.12
N GLN A 225 -8.99 -9.98 -12.57
CA GLN A 225 -8.34 -10.82 -11.56
C GLN A 225 -9.18 -10.94 -10.30
N HIS A 226 -9.69 -9.83 -9.78
CA HIS A 226 -10.48 -9.83 -8.55
C HIS A 226 -11.80 -10.59 -8.72
N ARG A 227 -12.43 -10.48 -9.90
CA ARG A 227 -13.62 -11.27 -10.26
C ARG A 227 -13.31 -12.76 -10.23
N ALA A 228 -12.16 -13.17 -10.75
CA ALA A 228 -11.74 -14.57 -10.75
C ALA A 228 -11.45 -15.13 -9.34
N LEU A 229 -10.91 -14.30 -8.44
CA LEU A 229 -10.53 -14.72 -7.08
C LEU A 229 -11.70 -14.68 -6.08
N TRP A 230 -12.53 -13.64 -6.13
CA TRP A 230 -13.53 -13.37 -5.10
C TRP A 230 -14.94 -13.14 -5.64
N GLY A 231 -15.13 -13.23 -6.96
CA GLY A 231 -16.41 -12.90 -7.60
C GLY A 231 -16.75 -11.40 -7.52
N GLY A 232 -17.93 -11.05 -8.02
CA GLY A 232 -18.45 -9.68 -8.03
C GLY A 232 -17.92 -8.82 -9.19
N GLU A 233 -18.60 -7.70 -9.41
CA GLU A 233 -18.34 -6.77 -10.52
C GLU A 233 -17.76 -5.46 -9.98
N GLY A 234 -16.42 -5.41 -9.82
CA GLY A 234 -15.77 -4.19 -9.36
C GLY A 234 -14.32 -4.37 -8.94
N CYS A 235 -13.74 -3.24 -8.58
CA CYS A 235 -12.39 -3.12 -8.06
C CYS A 235 -12.42 -3.21 -6.53
N ARG A 236 -11.55 -4.05 -5.95
CA ARG A 236 -11.25 -4.04 -4.52
C ARG A 236 -9.89 -3.37 -4.31
N PRO A 237 -9.86 -2.06 -4.08
CA PRO A 237 -8.63 -1.28 -4.05
C PRO A 237 -7.98 -1.36 -2.66
N HIS A 238 -7.25 -2.45 -2.37
CA HIS A 238 -6.74 -2.76 -1.03
C HIS A 238 -5.94 -1.60 -0.43
N ASP A 239 -5.03 -1.02 -1.19
CA ASP A 239 -4.20 0.11 -0.75
C ASP A 239 -5.00 1.40 -0.57
N ALA A 240 -5.98 1.66 -1.46
CA ALA A 240 -6.86 2.81 -1.27
C ALA A 240 -7.75 2.66 -0.03
N VAL A 241 -8.06 1.43 0.40
CA VAL A 241 -8.76 1.20 1.68
C VAL A 241 -7.83 1.50 2.86
N ALA A 242 -6.55 1.14 2.79
CA ALA A 242 -5.58 1.54 3.82
C ALA A 242 -5.37 3.07 3.83
N ALA A 243 -5.35 3.72 2.66
CA ALA A 243 -5.35 5.17 2.57
C ALA A 243 -6.63 5.79 3.19
N ALA A 244 -7.80 5.20 2.95
CA ALA A 244 -9.06 5.61 3.58
C ALA A 244 -9.02 5.47 5.11
N ALA A 245 -8.35 4.45 5.64
CA ALA A 245 -8.15 4.28 7.08
C ALA A 245 -7.28 5.39 7.71
N ALA A 246 -6.34 5.95 6.94
CA ALA A 246 -5.57 7.12 7.36
C ALA A 246 -6.39 8.42 7.24
N LEU A 247 -7.23 8.55 6.19
CA LEU A 247 -8.04 9.75 5.92
C LEU A 247 -9.28 9.86 6.82
N TRP A 248 -9.96 8.73 7.05
CA TRP A 248 -11.26 8.64 7.73
C TRP A 248 -11.23 7.55 8.80
N PRO A 249 -10.39 7.68 9.84
CA PRO A 249 -10.19 6.62 10.85
C PRO A 249 -11.49 6.26 11.59
N GLU A 250 -12.47 7.16 11.63
CA GLU A 250 -13.78 6.92 12.23
C GLU A 250 -14.63 5.84 11.53
N LEU A 251 -14.25 5.45 10.30
CA LEU A 251 -14.95 4.40 9.54
C LEU A 251 -14.37 3.01 9.78
N PHE A 252 -13.33 2.89 10.61
CA PHE A 252 -12.59 1.65 10.84
C PHE A 252 -12.54 1.34 12.33
N THR A 253 -12.66 0.05 12.67
CA THR A 253 -12.54 -0.44 14.05
C THR A 253 -11.25 -1.25 14.19
N TYR A 254 -10.49 -0.98 15.23
CA TYR A 254 -9.22 -1.64 15.52
C TYR A 254 -9.26 -2.35 16.86
N GLU A 255 -8.56 -3.48 16.95
CA GLU A 255 -8.35 -4.23 18.16
C GLU A 255 -6.84 -4.48 18.38
N PRO A 256 -6.33 -4.30 19.62
CA PRO A 256 -4.95 -4.63 19.92
C PRO A 256 -4.77 -6.16 19.87
N ALA A 257 -3.67 -6.61 19.27
CA ALA A 257 -3.35 -8.03 19.17
C ALA A 257 -1.85 -8.28 19.22
N HIS A 258 -1.46 -9.44 19.68
CA HIS A 258 -0.13 -9.96 19.44
C HIS A 258 -0.16 -10.76 18.13
N VAL A 259 0.59 -10.29 17.16
CA VAL A 259 0.64 -10.82 15.80
C VAL A 259 1.99 -11.47 15.57
N GLY A 260 1.99 -12.64 14.94
CA GLY A 260 3.16 -13.37 14.50
C GLY A 260 2.98 -13.94 13.10
N LEU A 261 4.06 -14.52 12.58
CA LEU A 261 4.00 -15.33 11.36
C LEU A 261 3.57 -16.76 11.69
N ASP A 262 2.64 -17.30 10.90
CA ASP A 262 2.26 -18.72 10.97
C ASP A 262 3.49 -19.59 10.60
N PRO A 263 3.95 -20.46 11.50
CA PRO A 263 5.15 -21.27 11.27
C PRO A 263 5.00 -22.29 10.14
N ASN A 264 3.76 -22.60 9.74
CA ASN A 264 3.44 -23.60 8.73
C ASN A 264 3.06 -23.00 7.38
N ARG A 265 2.77 -21.68 7.33
CA ARG A 265 2.32 -20.98 6.12
C ARG A 265 3.16 -19.72 5.90
N PHE A 266 4.12 -19.81 4.99
CA PHE A 266 5.08 -18.75 4.71
C PHE A 266 4.41 -17.40 4.43
N GLY A 267 4.75 -16.39 5.24
CA GLY A 267 4.25 -15.03 5.10
C GLY A 267 2.81 -14.81 5.61
N ARG A 268 2.10 -15.86 6.06
CA ARG A 268 0.77 -15.70 6.64
C ARG A 268 0.88 -15.20 8.08
N LEU A 269 -0.07 -14.34 8.45
CA LEU A 269 -0.16 -13.84 9.81
C LEU A 269 -1.13 -14.68 10.66
N GLU A 270 -0.84 -14.74 11.95
CA GLU A 270 -1.73 -15.31 12.95
C GLU A 270 -1.76 -14.44 14.20
N ARG A 271 -2.87 -14.53 14.95
CA ARG A 271 -2.97 -14.00 16.31
C ARG A 271 -2.40 -15.04 17.25
N ILE A 272 -1.49 -14.63 18.10
CA ILE A 272 -0.85 -15.50 19.11
C ILE A 272 -1.01 -14.89 20.51
N ASP A 273 -0.80 -15.70 21.54
CA ASP A 273 -0.83 -15.19 22.91
C ASP A 273 0.38 -14.28 23.19
N GLY A 274 0.13 -13.15 23.84
CA GLY A 274 1.19 -12.22 24.22
C GLY A 274 0.71 -10.78 24.41
N ALA A 275 1.63 -9.92 24.84
CA ALA A 275 1.35 -8.49 24.88
C ALA A 275 1.17 -7.94 23.45
N PRO A 276 0.17 -7.07 23.20
CA PRO A 276 -0.07 -6.54 21.87
C PRO A 276 1.16 -5.87 21.25
N ASN A 277 1.44 -6.16 19.99
CA ASN A 277 2.50 -5.57 19.18
C ASN A 277 1.97 -4.89 17.89
N ALA A 278 0.65 -4.94 17.68
CA ALA A 278 -0.05 -4.28 16.59
C ALA A 278 -1.51 -3.98 16.97
N GLU A 279 -2.16 -3.10 16.22
CA GLU A 279 -3.61 -2.96 16.17
C GLU A 279 -4.10 -3.56 14.85
N ILE A 280 -5.05 -4.51 14.89
CA ILE A 280 -5.64 -5.12 13.68
C ILE A 280 -6.98 -4.46 13.41
N CYS A 281 -7.19 -3.98 12.18
CA CYS A 281 -8.50 -3.54 11.73
C CYS A 281 -9.43 -4.76 11.59
N THR A 282 -10.54 -4.76 12.34
CA THR A 282 -11.51 -5.87 12.38
C THR A 282 -12.81 -5.55 11.67
N ALA A 283 -13.15 -4.25 11.51
CA ALA A 283 -14.35 -3.83 10.81
C ALA A 283 -14.15 -2.52 10.04
N VAL A 284 -14.96 -2.36 8.99
CA VAL A 284 -14.99 -1.18 8.13
C VAL A 284 -16.45 -0.85 7.72
N GLN A 285 -16.79 0.42 7.66
CA GLN A 285 -18.03 0.90 7.05
C GLN A 285 -17.88 0.90 5.52
N ALA A 286 -17.91 -0.31 4.91
CA ALA A 286 -17.49 -0.55 3.53
C ALA A 286 -18.24 0.33 2.50
N ALA A 287 -19.55 0.47 2.62
CA ALA A 287 -20.37 1.28 1.69
C ALA A 287 -19.95 2.77 1.72
N GLU A 288 -19.71 3.32 2.92
CA GLU A 288 -19.29 4.71 3.06
C GLU A 288 -17.86 4.93 2.57
N VAL A 289 -16.94 4.01 2.85
CA VAL A 289 -15.57 4.04 2.30
C VAL A 289 -15.60 3.97 0.78
N SER A 290 -16.37 3.04 0.18
CA SER A 290 -16.54 2.96 -1.29
C SER A 290 -17.02 4.27 -1.88
N ARG A 291 -18.05 4.88 -1.27
CA ARG A 291 -18.65 6.14 -1.71
C ARG A 291 -17.62 7.29 -1.65
N ARG A 292 -16.92 7.44 -0.53
CA ARG A 292 -15.90 8.50 -0.36
C ARG A 292 -14.70 8.30 -1.29
N LEU A 293 -14.22 7.06 -1.48
CA LEU A 293 -13.16 6.77 -2.43
C LEU A 293 -13.59 7.06 -3.87
N ALA A 294 -14.79 6.63 -4.29
CA ALA A 294 -15.29 6.93 -5.62
C ALA A 294 -15.39 8.44 -5.86
N HIS A 295 -15.84 9.22 -4.86
CA HIS A 295 -15.87 10.68 -4.95
C HIS A 295 -14.44 11.27 -5.06
N ALA A 296 -13.48 10.80 -4.26
CA ALA A 296 -12.09 11.27 -4.34
C ALA A 296 -11.42 10.93 -5.69
N LEU A 297 -11.79 9.80 -6.29
CA LEU A 297 -11.23 9.36 -7.56
C LEU A 297 -11.83 10.07 -8.77
N PHE A 298 -13.13 10.42 -8.74
CA PHE A 298 -13.89 10.82 -9.92
C PHE A 298 -14.67 12.13 -9.76
N GLY A 299 -14.79 12.67 -8.53
CA GLY A 299 -15.53 13.89 -8.19
C GLY A 299 -14.85 15.21 -8.54
#